data_306a7a32f7c1ef7ded3763bd49062fed
#
_entry.id   306a7a32f7c1ef7ded3763bd49062fed
#
_cell.length_a   1.000
_cell.length_b   1.000
_cell.length_c   1.000
_cell.angle_alpha   90.00
_cell.angle_beta   90.00
_cell.angle_gamma   90.00
#
_symmetry.space_group_name_H-M   'P 1'
#
loop_
_entity.id
_entity.type
_entity.pdbx_description
1 polymer ?
#
loop_
_entity_poly.entity_id
_entity_poly.type
_entity_poly.pdbx_seq_one_letter_code
_entity_poly.pdbx_strand_id
1 'polypeptide(L)'
;MFNTLYKKCLDLAAHKSSNFYLGFVSFIESSFFPIPPDAMIIPMVIAKRKEYVKIFLIASIFSVLGGIFGYLIGYLFFDLAMYVIEFYGYQDKVQNLKFSMSQGSGFLAWLSILFLAGFTPLPYKAFTISSGLIAFNLPVFIIVSLISRSLRFFIVAYLSYKFGEYFTEFMNKHGSKWFTIIGIIIVIIFIFIYLFFKFNGWE
;
A
#
# COMPACT_ATOMS: atom_id res chain seq x y z
N MET A 1 0.30 -27.23 -9.91
CA MET A 1 -0.59 -26.37 -9.10
C MET A 1 -0.24 -24.87 -9.26
N PHE A 2 1.00 -24.43 -9.11
CA PHE A 2 1.39 -23.02 -9.23
C PHE A 2 1.18 -22.43 -10.64
N ASN A 3 1.60 -23.16 -11.69
CA ASN A 3 1.39 -22.74 -13.09
C ASN A 3 -0.10 -22.62 -13.46
N THR A 4 -0.96 -23.43 -12.84
CA THR A 4 -2.40 -23.37 -13.05
C THR A 4 -3.01 -22.12 -12.39
N LEU A 5 -2.53 -21.77 -11.18
CA LEU A 5 -2.95 -20.56 -10.47
C LEU A 5 -2.50 -19.30 -11.23
N TYR A 6 -1.25 -19.26 -11.67
CA TYR A 6 -0.69 -18.16 -12.44
C TYR A 6 -1.44 -17.94 -13.77
N LYS A 7 -1.74 -19.02 -14.52
CA LYS A 7 -2.56 -18.93 -15.74
C LYS A 7 -3.94 -18.39 -15.45
N LYS A 8 -4.62 -18.86 -14.39
CA LYS A 8 -5.92 -18.32 -13.99
C LYS A 8 -5.85 -16.83 -13.64
N CYS A 9 -4.80 -16.36 -12.97
CA CYS A 9 -4.59 -14.93 -12.70
C CYS A 9 -4.42 -14.14 -14.00
N LEU A 10 -3.68 -14.65 -14.98
CA LEU A 10 -3.54 -14.01 -16.30
C LEU A 10 -4.87 -13.98 -17.06
N ASP A 11 -5.65 -15.05 -17.03
CA ASP A 11 -6.97 -15.12 -17.68
C ASP A 11 -7.94 -14.11 -17.06
N LEU A 12 -7.97 -14.01 -15.72
CA LEU A 12 -8.77 -13.00 -15.00
C LEU A 12 -8.28 -11.57 -15.30
N ALA A 13 -6.97 -11.37 -15.37
CA ALA A 13 -6.37 -10.08 -15.71
C ALA A 13 -6.70 -9.64 -17.15
N ALA A 14 -6.83 -10.58 -18.06
CA ALA A 14 -7.22 -10.34 -19.47
C ALA A 14 -8.73 -10.06 -19.61
N HIS A 15 -9.55 -10.35 -18.60
CA HIS A 15 -11.00 -10.18 -18.66
C HIS A 15 -11.40 -8.72 -18.91
N LYS A 16 -12.54 -8.52 -19.59
CA LYS A 16 -13.06 -7.17 -19.94
C LYS A 16 -13.30 -6.29 -18.71
N SER A 17 -13.71 -6.87 -17.59
CA SER A 17 -13.99 -6.17 -16.32
C SER A 17 -12.78 -6.03 -15.40
N SER A 18 -11.59 -6.45 -15.81
CA SER A 18 -10.38 -6.41 -14.94
C SER A 18 -10.06 -5.00 -14.44
N ASN A 19 -10.31 -3.97 -15.24
CA ASN A 19 -10.11 -2.56 -14.86
C ASN A 19 -11.03 -2.13 -13.71
N PHE A 20 -12.28 -2.60 -13.68
CA PHE A 20 -13.22 -2.34 -12.60
C PHE A 20 -12.74 -3.00 -11.29
N TYR A 21 -12.35 -4.29 -11.35
CA TYR A 21 -11.83 -5.00 -10.18
C TYR A 21 -10.53 -4.38 -9.66
N LEU A 22 -9.63 -3.92 -10.55
CA LEU A 22 -8.42 -3.22 -10.16
C LEU A 22 -8.76 -1.92 -9.39
N GLY A 23 -9.68 -1.11 -9.92
CA GLY A 23 -10.13 0.11 -9.25
C GLY A 23 -10.72 -0.20 -7.88
N PHE A 24 -11.61 -1.18 -7.78
CA PHE A 24 -12.23 -1.60 -6.54
C PHE A 24 -11.22 -2.08 -5.49
N VAL A 25 -10.29 -2.95 -5.90
CA VAL A 25 -9.21 -3.43 -5.02
C VAL A 25 -8.30 -2.30 -4.56
N SER A 26 -7.92 -1.39 -5.46
CA SER A 26 -7.08 -0.23 -5.13
C SER A 26 -7.76 0.72 -4.15
N PHE A 27 -9.08 0.93 -4.29
CA PHE A 27 -9.88 1.71 -3.37
C PHE A 27 -9.93 1.08 -1.98
N ILE A 28 -10.29 -0.21 -1.91
CA ILE A 28 -10.45 -0.92 -0.63
C ILE A 28 -9.12 -1.06 0.11
N GLU A 29 -8.01 -1.34 -0.61
CA GLU A 29 -6.67 -1.45 0.00
C GLU A 29 -6.27 -0.16 0.71
N SER A 30 -6.53 0.97 0.07
CA SER A 30 -6.16 2.28 0.61
C SER A 30 -7.09 2.77 1.71
N SER A 31 -8.27 2.14 1.84
CA SER A 31 -9.28 2.48 2.85
C SER A 31 -9.10 1.68 4.13
N PHE A 32 -9.23 0.35 4.07
CA PHE A 32 -9.26 -0.51 5.27
C PHE A 32 -8.80 -1.95 5.06
N PHE A 33 -8.75 -2.49 3.83
CA PHE A 33 -8.51 -3.92 3.60
C PHE A 33 -7.13 -4.18 2.97
N PRO A 34 -6.36 -5.22 3.40
CA PRO A 34 -4.97 -5.43 2.98
C PRO A 34 -4.85 -6.33 1.73
N ILE A 35 -5.42 -5.95 0.59
CA ILE A 35 -5.17 -6.65 -0.67
C ILE A 35 -4.30 -5.77 -1.57
N PRO A 36 -3.02 -6.12 -1.83
CA PRO A 36 -2.14 -5.29 -2.63
C PRO A 36 -2.60 -5.25 -4.09
N PRO A 37 -2.88 -4.05 -4.67
CA PRO A 37 -3.23 -3.91 -6.09
C PRO A 37 -2.12 -4.36 -7.03
N ASP A 38 -0.88 -4.35 -6.57
CA ASP A 38 0.29 -4.80 -7.32
C ASP A 38 0.11 -6.24 -7.84
N ALA A 39 -0.57 -7.10 -7.05
CA ALA A 39 -0.89 -8.48 -7.45
C ALA A 39 -1.81 -8.55 -8.67
N MET A 40 -2.59 -7.50 -8.96
CA MET A 40 -3.42 -7.37 -10.16
C MET A 40 -2.72 -6.59 -11.27
N ILE A 41 -1.99 -5.52 -10.95
CA ILE A 41 -1.29 -4.67 -11.92
C ILE A 41 -0.33 -5.50 -12.76
N ILE A 42 0.51 -6.33 -12.13
CA ILE A 42 1.54 -7.12 -12.81
C ILE A 42 0.93 -8.04 -13.88
N PRO A 43 0.01 -8.97 -13.57
CA PRO A 43 -0.56 -9.85 -14.59
C PRO A 43 -1.41 -9.09 -15.61
N MET A 44 -2.09 -8.00 -15.23
CA MET A 44 -2.86 -7.17 -16.18
C MET A 44 -1.97 -6.50 -17.22
N VAL A 45 -0.82 -5.95 -16.81
CA VAL A 45 0.13 -5.32 -17.72
C VAL A 45 0.79 -6.36 -18.61
N ILE A 46 1.10 -7.56 -18.11
CA ILE A 46 1.64 -8.66 -18.91
C ILE A 46 0.62 -9.09 -19.99
N ALA A 47 -0.67 -9.23 -19.62
CA ALA A 47 -1.73 -9.64 -20.54
C ALA A 47 -2.14 -8.52 -21.53
N LYS A 48 -2.11 -7.25 -21.11
CA LYS A 48 -2.55 -6.08 -21.89
C LYS A 48 -1.44 -5.03 -21.96
N ARG A 49 -0.31 -5.39 -22.52
CA ARG A 49 0.94 -4.62 -22.48
C ARG A 49 0.79 -3.17 -22.94
N LYS A 50 -0.03 -2.90 -23.97
CA LYS A 50 -0.28 -1.57 -24.51
C LYS A 50 -1.11 -0.68 -23.56
N GLU A 51 -1.80 -1.27 -22.59
CA GLU A 51 -2.67 -0.54 -21.65
C GLU A 51 -1.98 -0.21 -20.32
N TYR A 52 -0.67 -0.39 -20.16
CA TYR A 52 0.03 -0.19 -18.88
C TYR A 52 -0.21 1.20 -18.28
N VAL A 53 -0.28 2.25 -19.14
CA VAL A 53 -0.59 3.62 -18.69
C VAL A 53 -1.99 3.71 -18.08
N LYS A 54 -2.99 3.13 -18.74
CA LYS A 54 -4.37 3.11 -18.27
C LYS A 54 -4.49 2.32 -16.96
N ILE A 55 -3.79 1.19 -16.86
CA ILE A 55 -3.80 0.32 -15.67
C ILE A 55 -3.26 1.06 -14.45
N PHE A 56 -2.08 1.69 -14.55
CA PHE A 56 -1.53 2.42 -13.40
C PHE A 56 -2.37 3.65 -13.03
N LEU A 57 -2.96 4.35 -14.01
CA LEU A 57 -3.84 5.50 -13.73
C LEU A 57 -5.10 5.08 -12.98
N ILE A 58 -5.76 3.98 -13.39
CA ILE A 58 -6.92 3.44 -12.67
C ILE A 58 -6.52 3.11 -11.22
N ALA A 59 -5.43 2.35 -11.03
CA ALA A 59 -4.96 2.01 -9.70
C ALA A 59 -4.67 3.25 -8.85
N SER A 60 -4.00 4.27 -9.42
CA SER A 60 -3.64 5.51 -8.72
C SER A 60 -4.88 6.31 -8.31
N ILE A 61 -5.79 6.57 -9.23
CA ILE A 61 -6.99 7.37 -8.97
C ILE A 61 -7.85 6.70 -7.89
N PHE A 62 -8.16 5.41 -8.05
CA PHE A 62 -8.99 4.70 -7.08
C PHE A 62 -8.29 4.50 -5.73
N SER A 63 -6.96 4.36 -5.71
CA SER A 63 -6.19 4.33 -4.46
C SER A 63 -6.28 5.67 -3.71
N VAL A 64 -6.19 6.80 -4.41
CA VAL A 64 -6.34 8.12 -3.78
C VAL A 64 -7.77 8.32 -3.27
N LEU A 65 -8.78 7.92 -4.04
CA LEU A 65 -10.18 7.95 -3.58
C LEU A 65 -10.38 7.09 -2.33
N GLY A 66 -9.79 5.89 -2.29
CA GLY A 66 -9.78 5.05 -1.10
C GLY A 66 -9.03 5.69 0.07
N GLY A 67 -7.92 6.39 -0.20
CA GLY A 67 -7.18 7.16 0.79
C GLY A 67 -8.00 8.32 1.38
N ILE A 68 -8.77 9.04 0.55
CA ILE A 68 -9.72 10.07 1.01
C ILE A 68 -10.80 9.44 1.89
N PHE A 69 -11.31 8.27 1.51
CA PHE A 69 -12.29 7.55 2.33
C PHE A 69 -11.68 7.11 3.67
N GLY A 70 -10.44 6.60 3.68
CA GLY A 70 -9.70 6.29 4.91
C GLY A 70 -9.48 7.53 5.79
N TYR A 71 -9.13 8.66 5.17
CA TYR A 71 -9.03 9.96 5.86
C TYR A 71 -10.36 10.35 6.51
N LEU A 72 -11.48 10.25 5.79
CA LEU A 72 -12.81 10.54 6.33
C LEU A 72 -13.17 9.63 7.49
N ILE A 73 -12.84 8.34 7.42
CA ILE A 73 -13.00 7.42 8.56
C ILE A 73 -12.25 7.99 9.78
N GLY A 74 -10.96 8.30 9.64
CA GLY A 74 -10.18 8.85 10.75
C GLY A 74 -10.73 10.17 11.28
N TYR A 75 -11.18 11.04 10.40
CA TYR A 75 -11.74 12.34 10.77
C TYR A 75 -13.07 12.22 11.52
N LEU A 76 -13.99 11.37 11.03
CA LEU A 76 -15.31 11.18 11.62
C LEU A 76 -15.27 10.39 12.94
N PHE A 77 -14.31 9.48 13.07
CA PHE A 77 -14.15 8.68 14.30
C PHE A 77 -13.20 9.32 15.32
N PHE A 78 -12.78 10.57 15.10
CA PHE A 78 -11.89 11.29 16.01
C PHE A 78 -12.46 11.37 17.43
N ASP A 79 -13.72 11.74 17.57
CA ASP A 79 -14.36 11.90 18.89
C ASP A 79 -14.46 10.57 19.65
N LEU A 80 -14.76 9.48 18.94
CA LEU A 80 -14.77 8.13 19.52
C LEU A 80 -13.36 7.71 19.96
N ALA A 81 -12.35 7.98 19.15
CA ALA A 81 -10.96 7.70 19.49
C ALA A 81 -10.52 8.54 20.70
N MET A 82 -10.92 9.82 20.76
CA MET A 82 -10.62 10.71 21.88
C MET A 82 -11.26 10.23 23.19
N TYR A 83 -12.46 9.70 23.16
CA TYR A 83 -13.10 9.13 24.36
C TYR A 83 -12.24 8.01 24.99
N VAL A 84 -11.68 7.12 24.15
CA VAL A 84 -10.78 6.05 24.61
C VAL A 84 -9.45 6.62 25.11
N ILE A 85 -8.88 7.61 24.40
CA ILE A 85 -7.61 8.25 24.74
C ILE A 85 -7.71 9.00 26.07
N GLU A 86 -8.84 9.67 26.31
CA GLU A 86 -9.14 10.39 27.54
C GLU A 86 -9.24 9.44 28.73
N PHE A 87 -9.88 8.27 28.53
CA PHE A 87 -9.94 7.23 29.57
C PHE A 87 -8.54 6.78 30.05
N TYR A 88 -7.54 6.78 29.16
CA TYR A 88 -6.15 6.47 29.50
C TYR A 88 -5.30 7.71 29.87
N GLY A 89 -5.86 8.91 29.90
CA GLY A 89 -5.16 10.14 30.30
C GLY A 89 -4.12 10.65 29.30
N TYR A 90 -4.26 10.34 28.00
CA TYR A 90 -3.31 10.74 26.95
C TYR A 90 -3.80 11.89 26.06
N GLN A 91 -4.89 12.58 26.42
CA GLN A 91 -5.51 13.63 25.61
C GLN A 91 -4.54 14.76 25.24
N ASP A 92 -3.77 15.27 26.22
CA ASP A 92 -2.82 16.37 25.97
C ASP A 92 -1.71 15.97 25.00
N LYS A 93 -1.21 14.73 25.11
CA LYS A 93 -0.19 14.21 24.20
C LYS A 93 -0.71 14.11 22.78
N VAL A 94 -1.95 13.64 22.61
CA VAL A 94 -2.57 13.50 21.28
C VAL A 94 -2.88 14.87 20.68
N GLN A 95 -3.37 15.83 21.46
CA GLN A 95 -3.61 17.19 20.98
C GLN A 95 -2.32 17.89 20.57
N ASN A 96 -1.24 17.75 21.34
CA ASN A 96 0.06 18.30 21.00
C ASN A 96 0.64 17.65 19.72
N LEU A 97 0.49 16.34 19.56
CA LEU A 97 0.87 15.63 18.33
C LEU A 97 0.04 16.12 17.14
N LYS A 98 -1.28 16.23 17.30
CA LYS A 98 -2.18 16.75 16.26
C LYS A 98 -1.74 18.13 15.80
N PHE A 99 -1.51 19.06 16.72
CA PHE A 99 -1.04 20.41 16.39
C PHE A 99 0.32 20.40 15.70
N SER A 100 1.30 19.69 16.27
CA SER A 100 2.65 19.59 15.70
C SER A 100 2.64 19.04 14.26
N MET A 101 1.88 17.98 14.01
CA MET A 101 1.86 17.29 12.71
C MET A 101 0.96 17.98 11.68
N SER A 102 -0.08 18.72 12.11
CA SER A 102 -1.00 19.38 11.19
C SER A 102 -0.55 20.77 10.76
N GLN A 103 0.11 21.52 11.64
CA GLN A 103 0.47 22.93 11.42
C GLN A 103 1.83 23.31 12.03
N GLY A 104 2.42 22.48 12.87
CA GLY A 104 3.63 22.75 13.60
C GLY A 104 4.92 22.24 12.95
N SER A 105 5.95 22.07 13.76
CA SER A 105 7.28 21.59 13.34
C SER A 105 7.27 20.18 12.75
N GLY A 106 6.29 19.35 13.08
CA GLY A 106 6.12 18.00 12.56
C GLY A 106 5.44 17.89 11.20
N PHE A 107 4.93 19.02 10.64
CA PHE A 107 4.21 19.00 9.35
C PHE A 107 5.03 18.38 8.21
N LEU A 108 6.27 18.83 8.03
CA LEU A 108 7.16 18.28 7.00
C LEU A 108 7.53 16.82 7.25
N ALA A 109 7.69 16.43 8.53
CA ALA A 109 7.96 15.06 8.89
C ALA A 109 6.76 14.16 8.54
N TRP A 110 5.53 14.58 8.88
CA TRP A 110 4.31 13.85 8.53
C TRP A 110 4.11 13.73 7.01
N LEU A 111 4.36 14.81 6.27
CA LEU A 111 4.31 14.84 4.81
C LEU A 111 5.29 13.83 4.20
N SER A 112 6.52 13.77 4.71
CA SER A 112 7.55 12.82 4.26
C SER A 112 7.15 11.37 4.56
N ILE A 113 6.63 11.11 5.75
CA ILE A 113 6.14 9.79 6.17
C ILE A 113 4.97 9.36 5.28
N LEU A 114 4.00 10.24 5.03
CA LEU A 114 2.85 9.98 4.16
C LEU A 114 3.30 9.66 2.72
N PHE A 115 4.28 10.42 2.19
CA PHE A 115 4.85 10.14 0.88
C PHE A 115 5.52 8.77 0.84
N LEU A 116 6.38 8.46 1.82
CA LEU A 116 7.06 7.17 1.92
C LEU A 116 6.07 6.01 2.07
N ALA A 117 5.03 6.17 2.88
CA ALA A 117 3.99 5.15 3.06
C ALA A 117 3.20 4.90 1.76
N GLY A 118 2.92 5.94 0.98
CA GLY A 118 2.26 5.80 -0.32
C GLY A 118 3.16 5.17 -1.39
N PHE A 119 4.46 5.45 -1.34
CA PHE A 119 5.44 4.97 -2.31
C PHE A 119 5.94 3.54 -2.01
N THR A 120 6.16 3.21 -0.75
CA THR A 120 6.68 1.90 -0.32
C THR A 120 5.54 0.89 -0.07
N PRO A 121 5.84 -0.41 0.11
CA PRO A 121 4.83 -1.42 0.46
C PRO A 121 4.38 -1.35 1.93
N LEU A 122 4.49 -0.20 2.59
CA LEU A 122 3.96 0.01 3.93
C LEU A 122 2.42 0.06 3.92
N PRO A 123 1.76 -0.23 5.04
CA PRO A 123 0.29 -0.21 5.14
C PRO A 123 -0.25 1.24 5.04
N TYR A 124 -0.38 1.74 3.82
CA TYR A 124 -0.80 3.12 3.50
C TYR A 124 -2.09 3.53 4.20
N LYS A 125 -3.05 2.61 4.35
CA LYS A 125 -4.32 2.84 5.08
C LYS A 125 -4.14 3.32 6.51
N ALA A 126 -3.10 2.87 7.22
CA ALA A 126 -2.83 3.36 8.57
C ALA A 126 -2.54 4.86 8.56
N PHE A 127 -1.78 5.32 7.56
CA PHE A 127 -1.43 6.73 7.41
C PHE A 127 -2.58 7.58 6.88
N THR A 128 -3.49 7.02 6.06
CA THR A 128 -4.70 7.72 5.61
C THR A 128 -5.64 7.98 6.78
N ILE A 129 -5.93 6.96 7.60
CA ILE A 129 -6.78 7.08 8.78
C ILE A 129 -6.12 8.00 9.81
N SER A 130 -4.83 7.85 10.10
CA SER A 130 -4.11 8.72 11.03
C SER A 130 -4.08 10.17 10.56
N SER A 131 -3.97 10.43 9.25
CA SER A 131 -4.06 11.79 8.70
C SER A 131 -5.43 12.42 8.96
N GLY A 132 -6.50 11.63 8.90
CA GLY A 132 -7.84 12.07 9.30
C GLY A 132 -7.95 12.36 10.79
N LEU A 133 -7.42 11.48 11.65
CA LEU A 133 -7.42 11.65 13.10
C LEU A 133 -6.72 12.95 13.54
N ILE A 134 -5.57 13.29 12.94
CA ILE A 134 -4.86 14.54 13.26
C ILE A 134 -5.42 15.76 12.52
N ALA A 135 -6.46 15.60 11.70
CA ALA A 135 -7.02 16.62 10.82
C ALA A 135 -5.94 17.28 9.94
N PHE A 136 -5.04 16.46 9.34
CA PHE A 136 -4.02 16.94 8.43
C PHE A 136 -4.66 17.66 7.23
N ASN A 137 -3.99 18.65 6.66
CA ASN A 137 -4.54 19.45 5.56
C ASN A 137 -4.94 18.54 4.37
N LEU A 138 -6.25 18.42 4.09
CA LEU A 138 -6.81 17.50 3.10
C LEU A 138 -6.30 17.76 1.68
N PRO A 139 -6.25 18.99 1.14
CA PRO A 139 -5.63 19.27 -0.15
C PRO A 139 -4.19 18.78 -0.26
N VAL A 140 -3.35 19.03 0.74
CA VAL A 140 -1.96 18.56 0.77
C VAL A 140 -1.91 17.04 0.83
N PHE A 141 -2.76 16.41 1.67
CA PHE A 141 -2.90 14.96 1.72
C PHE A 141 -3.21 14.36 0.34
N ILE A 142 -4.18 14.93 -0.39
CA ILE A 142 -4.57 14.45 -1.72
C ILE A 142 -3.40 14.56 -2.71
N ILE A 143 -2.70 15.70 -2.74
CA ILE A 143 -1.58 15.93 -3.66
C ILE A 143 -0.44 14.95 -3.38
N VAL A 144 -0.02 14.80 -2.12
CA VAL A 144 1.06 13.90 -1.75
C VAL A 144 0.69 12.44 -2.03
N SER A 145 -0.54 12.07 -1.71
CA SER A 145 -1.08 10.73 -1.99
C SER A 145 -1.10 10.45 -3.50
N LEU A 146 -1.55 11.40 -4.31
CA LEU A 146 -1.58 11.26 -5.76
C LEU A 146 -0.18 11.05 -6.32
N ILE A 147 0.79 11.88 -5.91
CA ILE A 147 2.16 11.78 -6.39
C ILE A 147 2.80 10.44 -5.96
N SER A 148 2.72 10.10 -4.67
CA SER A 148 3.37 8.89 -4.13
C SER A 148 2.78 7.60 -4.69
N ARG A 149 1.44 7.49 -4.74
CA ARG A 149 0.76 6.30 -5.29
C ARG A 149 0.93 6.18 -6.79
N SER A 150 0.84 7.31 -7.54
CA SER A 150 1.08 7.30 -8.98
C SER A 150 2.49 6.88 -9.31
N LEU A 151 3.50 7.40 -8.60
CA LEU A 151 4.89 7.03 -8.81
C LEU A 151 5.11 5.53 -8.54
N ARG A 152 4.58 5.00 -7.44
CA ARG A 152 4.64 3.57 -7.12
C ARG A 152 4.03 2.71 -8.21
N PHE A 153 2.76 2.95 -8.55
CA PHE A 153 2.05 2.12 -9.54
C PHE A 153 2.61 2.28 -10.95
N PHE A 154 3.11 3.48 -11.29
CA PHE A 154 3.84 3.67 -12.53
C PHE A 154 5.09 2.80 -12.61
N ILE A 155 5.92 2.79 -11.56
CA ILE A 155 7.12 1.94 -11.51
C ILE A 155 6.74 0.46 -11.65
N VAL A 156 5.74 -0.02 -10.91
CA VAL A 156 5.28 -1.43 -10.99
C VAL A 156 4.77 -1.75 -12.39
N ALA A 157 3.92 -0.89 -12.97
CA ALA A 157 3.38 -1.10 -14.31
C ALA A 157 4.45 -1.02 -15.39
N TYR A 158 5.38 -0.05 -15.30
CA TYR A 158 6.46 0.12 -16.26
C TYR A 158 7.47 -1.03 -16.22
N LEU A 159 7.84 -1.50 -15.02
CA LEU A 159 8.70 -2.67 -14.89
C LEU A 159 8.00 -3.93 -15.43
N SER A 160 6.73 -4.10 -15.17
CA SER A 160 5.93 -5.21 -15.72
C SER A 160 5.80 -5.11 -17.25
N TYR A 161 5.64 -3.91 -17.80
CA TYR A 161 5.65 -3.66 -19.25
C TYR A 161 7.00 -4.03 -19.88
N LYS A 162 8.10 -3.59 -19.26
CA LYS A 162 9.44 -3.78 -19.82
C LYS A 162 9.96 -5.21 -19.66
N PHE A 163 9.75 -5.82 -18.51
CA PHE A 163 10.35 -7.08 -18.12
C PHE A 163 9.35 -8.23 -17.99
N GLY A 164 8.05 -8.01 -18.22
CA GLY A 164 7.00 -9.00 -18.01
C GLY A 164 7.17 -10.30 -18.80
N GLU A 165 7.70 -10.23 -20.03
CA GLU A 165 7.99 -11.43 -20.85
C GLU A 165 9.12 -12.25 -20.23
N TYR A 166 10.22 -11.61 -19.85
CA TYR A 166 11.34 -12.27 -19.16
C TYR A 166 10.91 -12.90 -17.84
N PHE A 167 10.07 -12.18 -17.08
CA PHE A 167 9.52 -12.68 -15.84
C PHE A 167 8.62 -13.89 -16.05
N THR A 168 7.77 -13.87 -17.07
CA THR A 168 6.89 -14.98 -17.42
C THR A 168 7.69 -16.21 -17.84
N GLU A 169 8.70 -16.04 -18.68
CA GLU A 169 9.58 -17.12 -19.11
C GLU A 169 10.38 -17.70 -17.94
N PHE A 170 10.95 -16.84 -17.11
CA PHE A 170 11.66 -17.22 -15.90
C PHE A 170 10.76 -17.99 -14.92
N MET A 171 9.54 -17.51 -14.68
CA MET A 171 8.56 -18.16 -13.81
C MET A 171 8.13 -19.52 -14.32
N ASN A 172 7.94 -19.66 -15.63
CA ASN A 172 7.60 -20.95 -16.24
C ASN A 172 8.73 -21.97 -16.09
N LYS A 173 10.00 -21.54 -16.19
CA LYS A 173 11.18 -22.43 -16.08
C LYS A 173 11.60 -22.72 -14.63
N HIS A 174 11.53 -21.71 -13.74
CA HIS A 174 12.18 -21.79 -12.42
C HIS A 174 11.26 -21.40 -11.24
N GLY A 175 10.02 -20.99 -11.49
CA GLY A 175 9.15 -20.37 -10.48
C GLY A 175 9.02 -21.16 -9.18
N SER A 176 8.82 -22.49 -9.26
CA SER A 176 8.68 -23.34 -8.06
C SER A 176 9.92 -23.29 -7.14
N LYS A 177 11.13 -23.35 -7.73
CA LYS A 177 12.39 -23.34 -6.96
C LYS A 177 12.64 -21.99 -6.28
N TRP A 178 12.39 -20.89 -7.00
CA TRP A 178 12.63 -19.55 -6.47
C TRP A 178 11.66 -19.16 -5.34
N PHE A 179 10.39 -19.58 -5.42
CA PHE A 179 9.45 -19.37 -4.31
C PHE A 179 9.89 -20.10 -3.05
N THR A 180 10.40 -21.32 -3.18
CA THR A 180 10.94 -22.05 -2.05
C THR A 180 12.17 -21.35 -1.45
N ILE A 181 13.08 -20.87 -2.29
CA ILE A 181 14.28 -20.14 -1.85
C ILE A 181 13.90 -18.84 -1.13
N ILE A 182 13.02 -18.04 -1.73
CA ILE A 182 12.54 -16.78 -1.11
C ILE A 182 11.83 -17.07 0.22
N GLY A 183 10.98 -18.10 0.27
CA GLY A 183 10.33 -18.53 1.51
C GLY A 183 11.33 -18.89 2.60
N ILE A 184 12.38 -19.66 2.27
CA ILE A 184 13.46 -20.01 3.20
C ILE A 184 14.22 -18.76 3.66
N ILE A 185 14.55 -17.83 2.76
CA ILE A 185 15.24 -16.58 3.11
C ILE A 185 14.40 -15.75 4.08
N ILE A 186 13.10 -15.61 3.83
CA ILE A 186 12.18 -14.90 4.73
C ILE A 186 12.17 -15.54 6.13
N VAL A 187 12.07 -16.87 6.20
CA VAL A 187 12.11 -17.59 7.49
C VAL A 187 13.44 -17.38 8.22
N ILE A 188 14.56 -17.43 7.50
CA ILE A 188 15.89 -17.17 8.07
C ILE A 188 15.99 -15.74 8.62
N ILE A 189 15.48 -14.74 7.88
CA ILE A 189 15.45 -13.34 8.32
C ILE A 189 14.60 -13.21 9.59
N PHE A 190 13.43 -13.83 9.67
CA PHE A 190 12.59 -13.82 10.85
C PHE A 190 13.27 -14.47 12.06
N ILE A 191 13.93 -15.61 11.87
CA ILE A 191 14.70 -16.30 12.92
C ILE A 191 15.85 -15.41 13.37
N PHE A 192 16.57 -14.77 12.45
CA PHE A 192 17.68 -13.88 12.77
C PHE A 192 17.21 -12.66 13.58
N ILE A 193 16.12 -12.03 13.17
CA ILE A 193 15.49 -10.91 13.89
C ILE A 193 15.07 -11.36 15.30
N TYR A 194 14.40 -12.51 15.42
CA TYR A 194 13.98 -13.05 16.71
C TYR A 194 15.17 -13.31 17.63
N LEU A 195 16.24 -13.94 17.13
CA LEU A 195 17.45 -14.21 17.91
C LEU A 195 18.16 -12.91 18.29
N PHE A 196 18.21 -11.92 17.40
CA PHE A 196 18.81 -10.61 17.67
C PHE A 196 18.11 -9.90 18.83
N PHE A 197 16.76 -9.87 18.84
CA PHE A 197 15.99 -9.29 19.96
C PHE A 197 16.17 -10.09 21.26
N LYS A 198 16.16 -11.41 21.19
CA LYS A 198 16.37 -12.27 22.36
C LYS A 198 17.76 -12.11 22.97
N PHE A 199 18.82 -11.96 22.16
CA PHE A 199 20.20 -11.78 22.65
C PHE A 199 20.48 -10.37 23.19
N ASN A 200 19.77 -9.33 22.68
CA ASN A 200 19.95 -7.95 23.12
C ASN A 200 19.06 -7.56 24.33
N GLY A 201 18.38 -8.51 25.00
CA GLY A 201 17.70 -8.28 26.27
C GLY A 201 16.51 -7.33 26.20
N TRP A 202 15.82 -7.27 25.09
CA TRP A 202 14.52 -6.58 24.97
C TRP A 202 13.42 -7.59 25.37
N GLU A 203 13.27 -7.81 26.68
CA GLU A 203 12.08 -8.38 27.31
C GLU A 203 11.07 -7.29 27.63
#